data_bc0a18bd779b805b6dab248fa5ddedcc
#
_entry.id   bc0a18bd779b805b6dab248fa5ddedcc
#
_cell.length_a   1.000
_cell.length_b   1.000
_cell.length_c   1.000
_cell.angle_alpha   90.00
_cell.angle_beta   90.00
_cell.angle_gamma   90.00
#
_symmetry.space_group_name_H-M   'P 1'
#
loop_
_entity.id
_entity.type
_entity.pdbx_description
1 polymer ?
#
loop_
_entity_poly.entity_id
_entity_poly.type
_entity_poly.pdbx_seq_one_letter_code
_entity_poly.pdbx_strand_id
1 'polypeptide(L)'
;MLQPNKILVIRFSSLGDLILTSPIFRELRRIFPGANLNLLTSVGFGDVLDNNPHLDRIIKHPRKENFEQLNQLIEELQAEDFDLIYDAHRSIRSRWIVSRLTAFGMKRKPAVWKINKRTLNRKLLIHLGWNRLQQGLSQREQWLLPLKQHAPHGLDASTELFPDQEDIDLIETLMSEHNLLPSGFIAIGPSASQPLKCWPLVHFTHLTEMLIQSGWKIVLVGGPDEPEPELLEGEFGNKIINFAGRLSPLQTAELLRNAKYLVANDTSLVHLAEAMGTPSKAIFGPTVREFGYAPFLAESKLMETSLPLSCRPCTPNGKGLCKNPETLVCLESVTPEMVFESLGFRDEPSHS
;
A
#
# COMPACT_ATOMS: atom_id res chain seq x y z
N MET A 1 -13.23 7.97 30.74
CA MET A 1 -12.57 7.66 29.45
C MET A 1 -13.45 6.67 28.70
N LEU A 2 -13.50 6.75 27.37
CA LEU A 2 -14.20 5.77 26.55
C LEU A 2 -13.51 4.39 26.74
N GLN A 3 -14.31 3.36 27.06
CA GLN A 3 -13.84 1.97 27.14
C GLN A 3 -14.76 1.12 26.27
N PRO A 4 -14.50 1.04 24.98
CA PRO A 4 -15.33 0.27 24.08
C PRO A 4 -15.07 -1.23 24.25
N ASN A 5 -16.14 -2.02 24.32
CA ASN A 5 -16.06 -3.47 24.29
C ASN A 5 -16.03 -4.00 22.84
N LYS A 6 -16.64 -3.25 21.90
CA LYS A 6 -16.75 -3.66 20.52
C LYS A 6 -16.49 -2.50 19.57
N ILE A 7 -15.52 -2.67 18.68
CA ILE A 7 -15.02 -1.63 17.77
C ILE A 7 -15.22 -2.09 16.33
N LEU A 8 -15.74 -1.21 15.47
CA LEU A 8 -15.80 -1.40 14.03
C LEU A 8 -14.85 -0.43 13.32
N VAL A 9 -13.86 -0.94 12.61
CA VAL A 9 -13.04 -0.17 11.67
C VAL A 9 -13.59 -0.37 10.26
N ILE A 10 -13.79 0.71 9.51
CA ILE A 10 -14.32 0.65 8.14
C ILE A 10 -13.24 1.09 7.15
N ARG A 11 -12.78 0.15 6.30
CA ARG A 11 -11.86 0.42 5.18
C ARG A 11 -12.12 -0.54 4.02
N PHE A 12 -12.75 -0.07 2.93
CA PHE A 12 -13.16 -0.93 1.81
C PHE A 12 -12.06 -1.21 0.79
N SER A 13 -11.18 -0.24 0.55
CA SER A 13 -10.16 -0.26 -0.52
C SER A 13 -9.17 0.90 -0.35
N SER A 14 -8.06 0.99 -1.10
CA SER A 14 -7.49 -0.02 -1.99
C SER A 14 -6.55 -0.96 -1.20
N LEU A 15 -5.90 -1.92 -1.89
CA LEU A 15 -4.95 -2.84 -1.25
C LEU A 15 -3.87 -2.08 -0.46
N GLY A 16 -3.17 -1.14 -1.09
CA GLY A 16 -2.15 -0.32 -0.41
C GLY A 16 -2.71 0.47 0.78
N ASP A 17 -3.93 1.00 0.67
CA ASP A 17 -4.58 1.69 1.78
C ASP A 17 -4.94 0.75 2.95
N LEU A 18 -5.30 -0.51 2.69
CA LEU A 18 -5.54 -1.51 3.75
C LEU A 18 -4.25 -1.83 4.48
N ILE A 19 -3.15 -2.01 3.77
CA ILE A 19 -1.82 -2.19 4.37
C ILE A 19 -1.47 -0.99 5.26
N LEU A 20 -1.68 0.22 4.75
CA LEU A 20 -1.43 1.46 5.51
C LEU A 20 -2.38 1.65 6.71
N THR A 21 -3.47 0.86 6.85
CA THR A 21 -4.32 0.86 8.03
C THR A 21 -3.88 -0.13 9.11
N SER A 22 -2.92 -1.02 8.85
CA SER A 22 -2.46 -2.02 9.85
C SER A 22 -2.03 -1.38 11.18
N PRO A 23 -1.35 -0.22 11.24
CA PRO A 23 -1.03 0.43 12.51
C PRO A 23 -2.27 0.81 13.33
N ILE A 24 -3.41 1.09 12.69
CA ILE A 24 -4.65 1.42 13.41
C ILE A 24 -5.12 0.23 14.26
N PHE A 25 -5.03 -1.00 13.73
CA PHE A 25 -5.47 -2.19 14.44
C PHE A 25 -4.56 -2.47 15.63
N ARG A 26 -3.23 -2.41 15.45
CA ARG A 26 -2.25 -2.56 16.53
C ARG A 26 -2.48 -1.51 17.61
N GLU A 27 -2.61 -0.25 17.25
CA GLU A 27 -2.78 0.83 18.22
C GLU A 27 -4.13 0.77 18.94
N LEU A 28 -5.22 0.39 18.25
CA LEU A 28 -6.52 0.15 18.89
C LEU A 28 -6.44 -1.02 19.88
N ARG A 29 -5.77 -2.12 19.52
CA ARG A 29 -5.55 -3.26 20.40
C ARG A 29 -4.72 -2.88 21.62
N ARG A 30 -3.68 -2.04 21.43
CA ARG A 30 -2.84 -1.55 22.54
C ARG A 30 -3.61 -0.63 23.50
N ILE A 31 -4.45 0.25 22.96
CA ILE A 31 -5.25 1.19 23.77
C ILE A 31 -6.42 0.47 24.45
N PHE A 32 -7.05 -0.49 23.78
CA PHE A 32 -8.23 -1.22 24.23
C PHE A 32 -8.01 -2.75 24.14
N PRO A 33 -7.16 -3.33 25.00
CA PRO A 33 -6.72 -4.73 24.87
C PRO A 33 -7.87 -5.74 24.99
N GLY A 34 -8.94 -5.41 25.72
CA GLY A 34 -10.11 -6.27 25.88
C GLY A 34 -11.23 -6.05 24.85
N ALA A 35 -11.08 -5.12 23.92
CA ALA A 35 -12.14 -4.82 22.96
C ALA A 35 -12.17 -5.88 21.84
N ASN A 36 -13.38 -6.26 21.37
CA ASN A 36 -13.57 -7.04 20.17
C ASN A 36 -13.43 -6.12 18.94
N LEU A 37 -12.34 -6.28 18.16
CA LEU A 37 -11.96 -5.40 17.06
C LEU A 37 -12.34 -6.03 15.71
N ASN A 38 -13.27 -5.38 15.00
CA ASN A 38 -13.80 -5.84 13.73
C ASN A 38 -13.38 -4.90 12.58
N LEU A 39 -13.03 -5.46 11.44
CA LEU A 39 -12.79 -4.72 10.21
C LEU A 39 -13.92 -4.99 9.22
N LEU A 40 -14.54 -3.93 8.70
CA LEU A 40 -15.43 -4.01 7.53
C LEU A 40 -14.66 -3.58 6.28
N THR A 41 -14.52 -4.50 5.32
CA THR A 41 -13.73 -4.31 4.10
C THR A 41 -14.42 -4.90 2.87
N SER A 42 -13.83 -4.72 1.68
CA SER A 42 -14.33 -5.35 0.46
C SER A 42 -13.66 -6.70 0.21
N VAL A 43 -14.45 -7.66 -0.32
CA VAL A 43 -13.94 -8.92 -0.87
C VAL A 43 -12.79 -8.64 -1.85
N GLY A 44 -11.74 -9.46 -1.81
CA GLY A 44 -10.54 -9.37 -2.67
C GLY A 44 -9.48 -8.36 -2.20
N PHE A 45 -9.78 -7.51 -1.22
CA PHE A 45 -8.78 -6.65 -0.60
C PHE A 45 -8.49 -7.06 0.86
N GLY A 46 -9.50 -7.60 1.55
CA GLY A 46 -9.38 -7.95 2.97
C GLY A 46 -8.42 -9.10 3.24
N ASP A 47 -8.20 -9.95 2.25
CA ASP A 47 -7.37 -11.15 2.36
C ASP A 47 -5.94 -10.84 2.80
N VAL A 48 -5.43 -9.65 2.48
CA VAL A 48 -4.11 -9.17 2.93
C VAL A 48 -4.01 -8.99 4.46
N LEU A 49 -5.13 -9.00 5.17
CA LEU A 49 -5.21 -8.81 6.63
C LEU A 49 -5.77 -10.03 7.36
N ASP A 50 -6.01 -11.16 6.67
CA ASP A 50 -6.70 -12.32 7.25
C ASP A 50 -6.04 -12.85 8.52
N ASN A 51 -4.72 -12.84 8.60
CA ASN A 51 -3.96 -13.37 9.73
C ASN A 51 -3.51 -12.28 10.71
N ASN A 52 -4.12 -11.08 10.66
CA ASN A 52 -3.73 -9.98 11.54
C ASN A 52 -4.14 -10.28 13.01
N PRO A 53 -3.18 -10.46 13.95
CA PRO A 53 -3.47 -10.88 15.32
C PRO A 53 -4.19 -9.83 16.16
N HIS A 54 -4.28 -8.60 15.65
CA HIS A 54 -4.98 -7.51 16.33
C HIS A 54 -6.47 -7.48 16.01
N LEU A 55 -6.91 -8.20 14.96
CA LEU A 55 -8.31 -8.27 14.53
C LEU A 55 -8.98 -9.55 15.06
N ASP A 56 -10.18 -9.42 15.61
CA ASP A 56 -10.98 -10.58 16.02
C ASP A 56 -11.87 -11.08 14.87
N ARG A 57 -12.26 -10.18 13.96
CA ARG A 57 -13.10 -10.54 12.82
C ARG A 57 -12.90 -9.59 11.64
N ILE A 58 -12.89 -10.16 10.43
CA ILE A 58 -12.92 -9.42 9.18
C ILE A 58 -14.25 -9.68 8.48
N ILE A 59 -15.04 -8.62 8.29
CA ILE A 59 -16.33 -8.65 7.59
C ILE A 59 -16.08 -8.24 6.15
N LYS A 60 -16.04 -9.23 5.24
CA LYS A 60 -15.80 -9.01 3.81
C LYS A 60 -17.13 -8.84 3.09
N HIS A 61 -17.31 -7.71 2.40
CA HIS A 61 -18.55 -7.39 1.69
C HIS A 61 -18.27 -7.07 0.22
N PRO A 62 -19.16 -7.44 -0.73
CA PRO A 62 -18.94 -7.20 -2.15
C PRO A 62 -18.62 -5.73 -2.47
N ARG A 63 -17.68 -5.52 -3.41
CA ARG A 63 -17.27 -4.16 -3.82
C ARG A 63 -18.39 -3.45 -4.58
N LYS A 64 -19.09 -4.19 -5.45
CA LYS A 64 -20.30 -3.73 -6.16
C LYS A 64 -21.47 -4.42 -5.50
N GLU A 65 -22.35 -3.65 -4.90
CA GLU A 65 -23.53 -4.11 -4.22
C GLU A 65 -24.75 -3.30 -4.70
N ASN A 66 -25.92 -3.88 -4.63
CA ASN A 66 -27.18 -3.17 -4.77
C ASN A 66 -27.60 -2.58 -3.41
N PHE A 67 -28.65 -1.78 -3.44
CA PHE A 67 -29.17 -1.11 -2.23
C PHE A 67 -29.70 -2.10 -1.19
N GLU A 68 -30.26 -3.22 -1.61
CA GLU A 68 -30.79 -4.26 -0.73
C GLU A 68 -29.66 -4.95 0.05
N GLN A 69 -28.59 -5.36 -0.62
CA GLN A 69 -27.40 -5.95 0.01
C GLN A 69 -26.75 -4.99 1.00
N LEU A 70 -26.71 -3.69 0.67
CA LEU A 70 -26.17 -2.68 1.59
C LEU A 70 -27.07 -2.52 2.83
N ASN A 71 -28.39 -2.55 2.69
CA ASN A 71 -29.32 -2.49 3.81
C ASN A 71 -29.21 -3.73 4.70
N GLN A 72 -29.13 -4.92 4.10
CA GLN A 72 -28.92 -6.16 4.85
C GLN A 72 -27.62 -6.09 5.68
N LEU A 73 -26.51 -5.66 5.08
CA LEU A 73 -25.27 -5.42 5.83
C LEU A 73 -25.47 -4.46 7.00
N ILE A 74 -26.19 -3.37 6.77
CA ILE A 74 -26.46 -2.38 7.83
C ILE A 74 -27.27 -3.00 8.97
N GLU A 75 -28.30 -3.81 8.67
CA GLU A 75 -29.10 -4.50 9.68
C GLU A 75 -28.25 -5.49 10.50
N GLU A 76 -27.37 -6.26 9.83
CA GLU A 76 -26.40 -7.15 10.48
C GLU A 76 -25.47 -6.37 11.41
N LEU A 77 -24.92 -5.24 10.94
CA LEU A 77 -24.04 -4.40 11.74
C LEU A 77 -24.76 -3.69 12.91
N GLN A 78 -26.03 -3.36 12.74
CA GLN A 78 -26.86 -2.78 13.84
C GLN A 78 -27.11 -3.79 14.96
N ALA A 79 -27.28 -5.07 14.63
CA ALA A 79 -27.46 -6.15 15.61
C ALA A 79 -26.19 -6.40 16.45
N GLU A 80 -25.02 -5.99 15.96
CA GLU A 80 -23.74 -6.19 16.64
C GLU A 80 -23.45 -5.22 17.78
N ASP A 81 -24.18 -4.12 17.89
CA ASP A 81 -24.16 -3.12 18.97
C ASP A 81 -22.76 -2.55 19.27
N PHE A 82 -22.08 -2.00 18.26
CA PHE A 82 -20.75 -1.42 18.38
C PHE A 82 -20.71 -0.21 19.31
N ASP A 83 -19.65 -0.09 20.12
CA ASP A 83 -19.39 1.04 21.04
C ASP A 83 -18.62 2.17 20.35
N LEU A 84 -17.73 1.79 19.40
CA LEU A 84 -16.89 2.72 18.67
C LEU A 84 -16.85 2.33 17.18
N ILE A 85 -17.04 3.30 16.33
CA ILE A 85 -16.84 3.16 14.87
C ILE A 85 -15.66 4.03 14.47
N TYR A 86 -14.65 3.42 13.84
CA TYR A 86 -13.51 4.11 13.25
C TYR A 86 -13.66 4.16 11.72
N ASP A 87 -14.16 5.27 11.16
CA ASP A 87 -14.29 5.45 9.71
C ASP A 87 -12.94 5.85 9.09
N ALA A 88 -12.13 4.84 8.76
CA ALA A 88 -10.84 4.97 8.07
C ALA A 88 -11.01 5.09 6.54
N HIS A 89 -12.24 5.07 5.99
CA HIS A 89 -12.47 5.16 4.56
C HIS A 89 -13.05 6.50 4.11
N ARG A 90 -14.05 7.04 4.82
CA ARG A 90 -14.70 8.33 4.53
C ARG A 90 -15.20 8.46 3.09
N SER A 91 -15.73 7.37 2.51
CA SER A 91 -16.48 7.38 1.24
C SER A 91 -17.95 7.73 1.47
N ILE A 92 -18.73 7.90 0.39
CA ILE A 92 -20.19 8.03 0.47
C ILE A 92 -20.78 6.79 1.16
N ARG A 93 -20.33 5.59 0.75
CA ARG A 93 -20.75 4.31 1.32
C ARG A 93 -20.48 4.22 2.82
N SER A 94 -19.24 4.46 3.26
CA SER A 94 -18.91 4.38 4.69
C SER A 94 -19.69 5.41 5.52
N ARG A 95 -19.87 6.62 5.01
CA ARG A 95 -20.68 7.66 5.67
C ARG A 95 -22.14 7.26 5.78
N TRP A 96 -22.71 6.61 4.76
CA TRP A 96 -24.05 6.08 4.81
C TRP A 96 -24.19 5.01 5.90
N ILE A 97 -23.31 4.02 5.93
CA ILE A 97 -23.26 3.00 6.98
C ILE A 97 -23.16 3.66 8.37
N VAL A 98 -22.18 4.53 8.58
CA VAL A 98 -22.01 5.23 9.85
C VAL A 98 -23.27 6.00 10.25
N SER A 99 -23.93 6.69 9.32
CA SER A 99 -25.16 7.43 9.59
C SER A 99 -26.29 6.52 10.07
N ARG A 100 -26.42 5.32 9.47
CA ARG A 100 -27.43 4.33 9.85
C ARG A 100 -27.13 3.68 11.21
N LEU A 101 -25.84 3.42 11.51
CA LEU A 101 -25.41 2.87 12.80
C LEU A 101 -25.49 3.88 13.95
N THR A 102 -25.58 5.18 13.64
CA THR A 102 -25.72 6.25 14.64
C THR A 102 -27.11 6.90 14.66
N ALA A 103 -28.08 6.34 13.93
CA ALA A 103 -29.42 6.90 13.81
C ALA A 103 -30.18 6.92 15.15
N PHE A 104 -31.20 7.78 15.22
CA PHE A 104 -32.11 7.83 16.37
C PHE A 104 -32.86 6.49 16.49
N GLY A 105 -33.00 5.98 17.71
CA GLY A 105 -33.69 4.70 17.96
C GLY A 105 -32.76 3.50 18.13
N MET A 106 -31.45 3.65 17.91
CA MET A 106 -30.47 2.62 18.27
C MET A 106 -30.40 2.45 19.79
N LYS A 107 -30.28 1.20 20.26
CA LYS A 107 -30.15 0.88 21.71
C LYS A 107 -28.98 1.62 22.35
N ARG A 108 -27.90 1.75 21.60
CA ARG A 108 -26.68 2.49 21.99
C ARG A 108 -26.18 3.30 20.80
N LYS A 109 -25.75 4.53 21.03
CA LYS A 109 -25.14 5.36 20.00
C LYS A 109 -23.61 5.22 20.09
N PRO A 110 -22.94 4.59 19.09
CA PRO A 110 -21.50 4.44 19.12
C PRO A 110 -20.77 5.79 19.03
N ALA A 111 -19.62 5.89 19.66
CA ALA A 111 -18.68 6.96 19.37
C ALA A 111 -18.16 6.83 17.94
N VAL A 112 -17.91 7.95 17.26
CA VAL A 112 -17.40 7.92 15.87
C VAL A 112 -16.10 8.68 15.76
N TRP A 113 -15.04 7.94 15.46
CA TRP A 113 -13.75 8.51 15.08
C TRP A 113 -13.59 8.42 13.57
N LYS A 114 -12.93 9.39 12.98
CA LYS A 114 -12.84 9.52 11.51
C LYS A 114 -11.54 10.16 11.10
N ILE A 115 -10.93 9.61 10.05
CA ILE A 115 -9.74 10.19 9.43
C ILE A 115 -10.06 11.49 8.70
N ASN A 116 -9.04 12.33 8.49
CA ASN A 116 -9.12 13.48 7.61
C ASN A 116 -8.45 13.16 6.26
N LYS A 117 -9.22 13.15 5.17
CA LYS A 117 -8.69 12.86 3.81
C LYS A 117 -7.86 13.99 3.20
N ARG A 118 -7.92 15.19 3.76
CA ARG A 118 -7.27 16.41 3.20
C ARG A 118 -7.57 16.66 1.72
N THR A 119 -8.74 16.24 1.24
CA THR A 119 -9.12 16.31 -0.18
C THR A 119 -9.04 17.73 -0.72
N LEU A 120 -9.44 18.73 0.07
CA LEU A 120 -9.36 20.15 -0.34
C LEU A 120 -7.90 20.57 -0.50
N ASN A 121 -7.04 20.26 0.46
CA ASN A 121 -5.61 20.64 0.42
C ASN A 121 -4.89 19.98 -0.77
N ARG A 122 -5.23 18.71 -1.09
CA ARG A 122 -4.71 18.06 -2.30
C ARG A 122 -5.18 18.73 -3.57
N LYS A 123 -6.47 19.13 -3.66
CA LYS A 123 -7.00 19.88 -4.80
C LYS A 123 -6.34 21.25 -4.93
N LEU A 124 -6.12 21.96 -3.85
CA LEU A 124 -5.40 23.26 -3.85
C LEU A 124 -3.98 23.09 -4.38
N LEU A 125 -3.27 22.04 -3.96
CA LEU A 125 -1.94 21.76 -4.47
C LEU A 125 -1.95 21.42 -5.98
N ILE A 126 -2.88 20.57 -6.44
CA ILE A 126 -2.98 20.14 -7.84
C ILE A 126 -3.37 21.29 -8.78
N HIS A 127 -4.31 22.15 -8.37
CA HIS A 127 -4.91 23.14 -9.29
C HIS A 127 -4.31 24.52 -9.15
N LEU A 128 -3.79 24.88 -7.97
CA LEU A 128 -3.29 26.23 -7.67
C LEU A 128 -1.83 26.25 -7.23
N GLY A 129 -1.17 25.07 -7.10
CA GLY A 129 0.18 24.97 -6.55
C GLY A 129 0.28 25.34 -5.05
N TRP A 130 -0.85 25.53 -4.37
CA TRP A 130 -0.86 25.92 -2.95
C TRP A 130 -0.67 24.70 -2.06
N ASN A 131 0.53 24.50 -1.57
CA ASN A 131 0.83 23.43 -0.64
C ASN A 131 0.40 23.79 0.79
N ARG A 132 -0.76 23.25 1.20
CA ARG A 132 -1.28 23.31 2.58
C ARG A 132 -1.24 21.96 3.27
N LEU A 133 -0.55 20.98 2.69
CA LEU A 133 -0.31 19.69 3.30
C LEU A 133 0.85 19.82 4.30
N GLN A 134 0.75 19.16 5.43
CA GLN A 134 1.83 19.16 6.41
C GLN A 134 3.01 18.36 5.83
N GLN A 135 4.16 19.00 5.72
CA GLN A 135 5.38 18.35 5.22
C GLN A 135 5.78 17.19 6.15
N GLY A 136 6.23 16.09 5.56
CA GLY A 136 6.75 14.94 6.28
C GLY A 136 5.71 14.03 6.96
N LEU A 137 4.42 14.38 6.99
CA LEU A 137 3.41 13.55 7.60
C LEU A 137 2.86 12.53 6.60
N SER A 138 3.16 11.25 6.85
CA SER A 138 2.65 10.13 6.06
C SER A 138 1.15 9.91 6.23
N GLN A 139 0.52 9.16 5.31
CA GLN A 139 -0.89 8.77 5.45
C GLN A 139 -1.14 7.91 6.68
N ARG A 140 -0.21 7.03 7.03
CA ARG A 140 -0.26 6.18 8.21
C ARG A 140 -0.38 7.02 9.49
N GLU A 141 0.53 7.97 9.67
CA GLU A 141 0.53 8.90 10.81
C GLU A 141 -0.74 9.73 10.86
N GLN A 142 -1.20 10.23 9.69
CA GLN A 142 -2.45 11.00 9.61
C GLN A 142 -3.67 10.20 10.03
N TRP A 143 -3.70 8.93 9.65
CA TRP A 143 -4.82 8.06 10.02
C TRP A 143 -4.78 7.61 11.46
N LEU A 144 -3.67 7.75 12.15
CA LEU A 144 -3.55 7.53 13.59
C LEU A 144 -3.92 8.76 14.45
N LEU A 145 -3.99 9.96 13.87
CA LEU A 145 -4.28 11.20 14.64
C LEU A 145 -5.52 11.12 15.54
N PRO A 146 -6.65 10.49 15.14
CA PRO A 146 -7.81 10.34 16.03
C PRO A 146 -7.51 9.56 17.32
N LEU A 147 -6.47 8.70 17.33
CA LEU A 147 -6.05 7.91 18.49
C LEU A 147 -5.13 8.68 19.45
N LYS A 148 -4.53 9.79 18.99
CA LYS A 148 -3.46 10.48 19.71
C LYS A 148 -3.80 10.83 21.16
N GLN A 149 -5.02 11.27 21.42
CA GLN A 149 -5.46 11.63 22.79
C GLN A 149 -5.64 10.43 23.72
N HIS A 150 -5.66 9.22 23.19
CA HIS A 150 -5.85 7.96 23.91
C HIS A 150 -4.56 7.14 24.04
N ALA A 151 -3.46 7.59 23.42
CA ALA A 151 -2.16 6.91 23.39
C ALA A 151 -1.07 7.72 24.12
N PRO A 152 -1.00 7.66 25.46
CA PRO A 152 -0.06 8.45 26.25
C PRO A 152 1.41 8.10 25.95
N HIS A 153 1.69 6.91 25.46
CA HIS A 153 3.05 6.44 25.10
C HIS A 153 3.43 6.68 23.64
N GLY A 154 2.67 7.53 22.94
CA GLY A 154 2.87 7.76 21.51
C GLY A 154 2.19 6.69 20.64
N LEU A 155 2.28 6.89 19.33
CA LEU A 155 1.70 6.01 18.31
C LEU A 155 2.82 5.53 17.39
N ASP A 156 2.83 4.24 17.10
CA ASP A 156 3.71 3.66 16.10
C ASP A 156 2.97 3.54 14.76
N ALA A 157 3.52 4.18 13.72
CA ALA A 157 2.95 4.18 12.39
C ALA A 157 3.57 3.13 11.45
N SER A 158 4.41 2.23 11.93
CA SER A 158 4.98 1.14 11.13
C SER A 158 3.87 0.20 10.66
N THR A 159 3.89 -0.15 9.38
CA THR A 159 2.95 -1.12 8.81
C THR A 159 3.44 -2.55 9.05
N GLU A 160 2.52 -3.49 9.06
CA GLU A 160 2.81 -4.91 9.33
C GLU A 160 1.81 -5.81 8.60
N LEU A 161 2.28 -6.98 8.18
CA LEU A 161 1.47 -8.05 7.57
C LEU A 161 1.89 -9.39 8.18
N PHE A 162 1.00 -10.36 8.12
CA PHE A 162 1.15 -11.63 8.79
C PHE A 162 0.82 -12.79 7.83
N PRO A 163 1.73 -13.16 6.91
CA PRO A 163 1.63 -14.41 6.15
C PRO A 163 1.52 -15.59 7.11
N ASP A 164 0.69 -16.57 6.79
CA ASP A 164 0.59 -17.79 7.59
C ASP A 164 1.67 -18.82 7.21
N GLN A 165 1.62 -19.98 7.85
CA GLN A 165 2.62 -21.02 7.61
C GLN A 165 2.53 -21.59 6.19
N GLU A 166 1.33 -21.66 5.61
CA GLU A 166 1.14 -22.15 4.24
C GLU A 166 1.76 -21.18 3.21
N ASP A 167 1.60 -19.87 3.42
CA ASP A 167 2.25 -18.84 2.60
C ASP A 167 3.78 -18.93 2.72
N ILE A 168 4.30 -19.11 3.93
CA ILE A 168 5.74 -19.23 4.19
C ILE A 168 6.31 -20.48 3.51
N ASP A 169 5.71 -21.65 3.71
CA ASP A 169 6.16 -22.92 3.15
C ASP A 169 6.15 -22.90 1.62
N LEU A 170 5.13 -22.27 1.02
CA LEU A 170 5.06 -22.10 -0.43
C LEU A 170 6.24 -21.25 -0.94
N ILE A 171 6.50 -20.13 -0.29
CA ILE A 171 7.58 -19.24 -0.73
C ILE A 171 8.95 -19.87 -0.51
N GLU A 172 9.19 -20.59 0.59
CA GLU A 172 10.43 -21.34 0.80
C GLU A 172 10.64 -22.40 -0.30
N THR A 173 9.59 -23.10 -0.70
CA THR A 173 9.62 -24.07 -1.81
C THR A 173 10.00 -23.38 -3.12
N LEU A 174 9.32 -22.31 -3.50
CA LEU A 174 9.61 -21.55 -4.73
C LEU A 174 11.03 -20.97 -4.73
N MET A 175 11.47 -20.44 -3.59
CA MET A 175 12.84 -19.95 -3.46
C MET A 175 13.88 -21.06 -3.66
N SER A 176 13.64 -22.24 -3.11
CA SER A 176 14.50 -23.40 -3.29
C SER A 176 14.55 -23.86 -4.75
N GLU A 177 13.40 -23.99 -5.42
CA GLU A 177 13.29 -24.38 -6.84
C GLU A 177 14.07 -23.45 -7.78
N HIS A 178 14.07 -22.15 -7.46
CA HIS A 178 14.75 -21.12 -8.25
C HIS A 178 16.14 -20.75 -7.71
N ASN A 179 16.64 -21.47 -6.69
CA ASN A 179 17.90 -21.17 -6.00
C ASN A 179 18.00 -19.71 -5.54
N LEU A 180 16.92 -19.13 -5.02
CA LEU A 180 16.87 -17.81 -4.42
C LEU A 180 17.34 -17.89 -2.97
N LEU A 181 18.26 -17.02 -2.59
CA LEU A 181 18.71 -16.87 -1.20
C LEU A 181 18.07 -15.62 -0.58
N PRO A 182 17.83 -15.63 0.74
CA PRO A 182 17.40 -14.41 1.45
C PRO A 182 18.38 -13.26 1.19
N SER A 183 17.84 -12.10 0.82
CA SER A 183 18.60 -10.92 0.39
C SER A 183 19.50 -11.12 -0.84
N GLY A 184 19.36 -12.23 -1.56
CA GLY A 184 20.16 -12.58 -2.75
C GLY A 184 19.51 -12.15 -4.08
N PHE A 185 18.39 -11.44 -4.06
CA PHE A 185 17.70 -11.00 -5.27
C PHE A 185 17.05 -9.63 -5.11
N ILE A 186 16.81 -8.99 -6.25
CA ILE A 186 16.06 -7.74 -6.36
C ILE A 186 14.66 -8.06 -6.92
N ALA A 187 13.62 -7.61 -6.20
CA ALA A 187 12.26 -7.67 -6.69
C ALA A 187 11.95 -6.44 -7.57
N ILE A 188 11.31 -6.64 -8.71
CA ILE A 188 10.89 -5.57 -9.62
C ILE A 188 9.39 -5.65 -9.84
N GLY A 189 8.67 -4.54 -9.57
CA GLY A 189 7.25 -4.36 -9.87
C GLY A 189 7.06 -3.36 -11.01
N PRO A 190 7.11 -3.81 -12.28
CA PRO A 190 7.19 -2.90 -13.42
C PRO A 190 5.86 -2.23 -13.78
N SER A 191 4.75 -2.76 -13.28
CA SER A 191 3.41 -2.30 -13.64
C SER A 191 2.83 -1.30 -12.64
N ALA A 192 1.77 -0.61 -13.05
CA ALA A 192 0.89 0.16 -12.17
C ALA A 192 -0.53 0.20 -12.73
N SER A 193 -1.53 0.22 -11.84
CA SER A 193 -2.95 0.26 -12.24
C SER A 193 -3.37 1.52 -13.02
N GLN A 194 -2.51 2.52 -13.08
CA GLN A 194 -2.77 3.80 -13.78
C GLN A 194 -1.61 4.11 -14.71
N PRO A 195 -1.86 4.35 -16.02
CA PRO A 195 -0.80 4.56 -17.01
C PRO A 195 0.15 5.71 -16.66
N LEU A 196 -0.35 6.79 -16.04
CA LEU A 196 0.50 7.91 -15.64
C LEU A 196 1.49 7.57 -14.53
N LYS A 197 1.35 6.43 -13.86
CA LYS A 197 2.27 5.95 -12.83
C LYS A 197 3.29 4.94 -13.35
N CYS A 198 3.12 4.43 -14.57
CA CYS A 198 4.02 3.44 -15.15
C CYS A 198 5.30 4.14 -15.61
N TRP A 199 6.42 3.82 -14.96
CA TRP A 199 7.74 4.16 -15.47
C TRP A 199 7.94 3.44 -16.80
N PRO A 200 8.55 4.07 -17.80
CA PRO A 200 8.68 3.47 -19.13
C PRO A 200 9.30 2.08 -19.08
N LEU A 201 8.71 1.13 -19.82
CA LEU A 201 9.18 -0.25 -19.83
C LEU A 201 10.65 -0.37 -20.25
N VAL A 202 11.09 0.46 -21.22
CA VAL A 202 12.49 0.54 -21.67
C VAL A 202 13.45 0.88 -20.51
N HIS A 203 13.02 1.65 -19.54
CA HIS A 203 13.83 1.96 -18.37
C HIS A 203 13.90 0.77 -17.41
N PHE A 204 12.80 0.02 -17.22
CA PHE A 204 12.83 -1.24 -16.47
C PHE A 204 13.71 -2.28 -17.16
N THR A 205 13.66 -2.40 -18.50
CA THR A 205 14.54 -3.26 -19.28
C THR A 205 16.01 -2.91 -19.02
N HIS A 206 16.39 -1.65 -19.17
CA HIS A 206 17.77 -1.20 -18.96
C HIS A 206 18.22 -1.41 -17.50
N LEU A 207 17.39 -1.09 -16.52
CA LEU A 207 17.70 -1.36 -15.12
C LEU A 207 17.89 -2.86 -14.86
N THR A 208 17.02 -3.70 -15.41
CA THR A 208 17.11 -5.17 -15.28
C THR A 208 18.41 -5.69 -15.86
N GLU A 209 18.83 -5.18 -17.04
CA GLU A 209 20.10 -5.53 -17.65
C GLU A 209 21.30 -5.15 -16.76
N MET A 210 21.32 -3.91 -16.23
CA MET A 210 22.37 -3.46 -15.32
C MET A 210 22.47 -4.33 -14.07
N LEU A 211 21.33 -4.73 -13.49
CA LEU A 211 21.28 -5.57 -12.31
C LEU A 211 21.79 -7.00 -12.59
N ILE A 212 21.40 -7.60 -13.73
CA ILE A 212 21.89 -8.91 -14.17
C ILE A 212 23.40 -8.86 -14.40
N GLN A 213 23.92 -7.82 -15.07
CA GLN A 213 25.37 -7.64 -15.29
C GLN A 213 26.14 -7.48 -13.99
N SER A 214 25.49 -6.96 -12.94
CA SER A 214 26.07 -6.85 -11.59
C SER A 214 25.92 -8.11 -10.75
N GLY A 215 25.41 -9.23 -11.32
CA GLY A 215 25.29 -10.53 -10.67
C GLY A 215 24.04 -10.74 -9.84
N TRP A 216 23.08 -9.81 -9.86
CA TRP A 216 21.83 -9.95 -9.10
C TRP A 216 20.84 -10.89 -9.81
N LYS A 217 20.18 -11.73 -9.03
CA LYS A 217 18.96 -12.41 -9.47
C LYS A 217 17.80 -11.45 -9.46
N ILE A 218 16.95 -11.52 -10.48
CA ILE A 218 15.79 -10.64 -10.65
C ILE A 218 14.51 -11.45 -10.54
N VAL A 219 13.60 -10.96 -9.70
CA VAL A 219 12.28 -11.55 -9.50
C VAL A 219 11.21 -10.51 -9.82
N LEU A 220 10.35 -10.80 -10.80
CA LEU A 220 9.23 -9.94 -11.13
C LEU A 220 8.04 -10.25 -10.23
N VAL A 221 7.42 -9.19 -9.73
CA VAL A 221 6.21 -9.23 -8.90
C VAL A 221 5.17 -8.25 -9.44
N GLY A 222 3.89 -8.59 -9.30
CA GLY A 222 2.79 -7.77 -9.81
C GLY A 222 1.45 -8.43 -9.63
N GLY A 223 0.39 -7.73 -10.03
CA GLY A 223 -0.96 -8.28 -10.10
C GLY A 223 -1.17 -9.18 -11.32
N PRO A 224 -2.31 -9.87 -11.38
CA PRO A 224 -2.72 -10.57 -12.59
C PRO A 224 -3.04 -9.56 -13.71
N ASP A 225 -2.97 -10.01 -14.96
CA ASP A 225 -3.31 -9.25 -16.16
C ASP A 225 -2.45 -7.96 -16.38
N GLU A 226 -1.26 -7.91 -15.81
CA GLU A 226 -0.30 -6.82 -16.02
C GLU A 226 0.69 -7.24 -17.14
N PRO A 227 0.80 -6.50 -18.28
CA PRO A 227 1.59 -6.95 -19.43
C PRO A 227 3.10 -6.76 -19.27
N GLU A 228 3.55 -5.80 -18.46
CA GLU A 228 4.96 -5.45 -18.36
C GLU A 228 5.85 -6.60 -17.85
N PRO A 229 5.45 -7.42 -16.86
CA PRO A 229 6.23 -8.58 -16.43
C PRO A 229 6.43 -9.61 -17.54
N GLU A 230 5.39 -9.91 -18.32
CA GLU A 230 5.48 -10.86 -19.45
C GLU A 230 6.41 -10.34 -20.54
N LEU A 231 6.38 -9.03 -20.84
CA LEU A 231 7.27 -8.42 -21.83
C LEU A 231 8.74 -8.51 -21.38
N LEU A 232 9.03 -8.26 -20.10
CA LEU A 232 10.39 -8.41 -19.57
C LEU A 232 10.81 -9.89 -19.56
N GLU A 233 9.93 -10.82 -19.20
CA GLU A 233 10.21 -12.25 -19.26
C GLU A 233 10.51 -12.70 -20.69
N GLY A 234 9.78 -12.18 -21.68
CA GLY A 234 10.03 -12.43 -23.09
C GLY A 234 11.41 -11.95 -23.57
N GLU A 235 11.91 -10.83 -23.01
CA GLU A 235 13.21 -10.26 -23.36
C GLU A 235 14.37 -10.97 -22.68
N PHE A 236 14.25 -11.28 -21.39
CA PHE A 236 15.36 -11.83 -20.61
C PHE A 236 15.31 -13.36 -20.44
N GLY A 237 14.18 -14.00 -20.71
CA GLY A 237 14.00 -15.45 -20.62
C GLY A 237 14.33 -15.97 -19.22
N ASN A 238 15.12 -17.03 -19.15
CA ASN A 238 15.51 -17.71 -17.90
C ASN A 238 16.50 -16.92 -17.00
N LYS A 239 16.92 -15.73 -17.40
CA LYS A 239 17.76 -14.86 -16.57
C LYS A 239 16.98 -14.16 -15.47
N ILE A 240 15.66 -14.15 -15.56
CA ILE A 240 14.77 -13.57 -14.56
C ILE A 240 13.68 -14.57 -14.17
N ILE A 241 13.05 -14.35 -13.02
CA ILE A 241 11.99 -15.19 -12.51
C ILE A 241 10.71 -14.36 -12.45
N ASN A 242 9.62 -14.83 -13.02
CA ASN A 242 8.36 -14.11 -13.06
C ASN A 242 7.32 -14.77 -12.14
N PHE A 243 6.97 -14.09 -11.04
CA PHE A 243 5.86 -14.47 -10.13
C PHE A 243 4.67 -13.51 -10.21
N ALA A 244 4.68 -12.52 -11.12
CA ALA A 244 3.56 -11.61 -11.29
C ALA A 244 2.27 -12.36 -11.63
N GLY A 245 1.18 -12.03 -10.93
CA GLY A 245 -0.12 -12.68 -11.10
C GLY A 245 -0.23 -14.11 -10.57
N ARG A 246 0.85 -14.69 -10.03
CA ARG A 246 0.90 -16.09 -9.56
C ARG A 246 0.79 -16.23 -8.05
N LEU A 247 1.00 -15.15 -7.31
CA LEU A 247 1.02 -15.13 -5.85
C LEU A 247 -0.13 -14.28 -5.30
N SER A 248 -0.66 -14.72 -4.16
CA SER A 248 -1.58 -13.89 -3.37
C SER A 248 -0.84 -12.66 -2.82
N PRO A 249 -1.55 -11.64 -2.32
CA PRO A 249 -0.90 -10.50 -1.68
C PRO A 249 -0.02 -10.87 -0.47
N LEU A 250 -0.42 -11.85 0.37
CA LEU A 250 0.39 -12.30 1.50
C LEU A 250 1.58 -13.13 1.07
N GLN A 251 1.44 -13.98 0.05
CA GLN A 251 2.56 -14.70 -0.57
C GLN A 251 3.55 -13.74 -1.23
N THR A 252 3.06 -12.71 -1.93
CA THR A 252 3.92 -11.64 -2.47
C THR A 252 4.65 -10.90 -1.33
N ALA A 253 3.97 -10.61 -0.23
CA ALA A 253 4.59 -9.99 0.94
C ALA A 253 5.71 -10.86 1.52
N GLU A 254 5.47 -12.18 1.66
CA GLU A 254 6.49 -13.11 2.16
C GLU A 254 7.68 -13.24 1.21
N LEU A 255 7.44 -13.30 -0.10
CA LEU A 255 8.52 -13.27 -1.08
C LEU A 255 9.34 -11.97 -0.96
N LEU A 256 8.67 -10.82 -0.82
CA LEU A 256 9.32 -9.53 -0.65
C LEU A 256 10.12 -9.45 0.65
N ARG A 257 9.71 -10.12 1.76
CA ARG A 257 10.50 -10.23 3.00
C ARG A 257 11.92 -10.74 2.73
N ASN A 258 12.06 -11.62 1.75
CA ASN A 258 13.31 -12.24 1.38
C ASN A 258 14.11 -11.48 0.30
N ALA A 259 13.56 -10.41 -0.27
CA ALA A 259 14.26 -9.59 -1.25
C ALA A 259 15.24 -8.61 -0.58
N LYS A 260 16.36 -8.29 -1.24
CA LYS A 260 17.27 -7.22 -0.81
C LYS A 260 16.61 -5.84 -0.91
N TYR A 261 15.97 -5.59 -2.05
CA TYR A 261 15.22 -4.36 -2.35
C TYR A 261 14.01 -4.68 -3.23
N LEU A 262 13.01 -3.82 -3.15
CA LEU A 262 11.98 -3.70 -4.18
C LEU A 262 12.23 -2.45 -5.02
N VAL A 263 12.20 -2.57 -6.34
CA VAL A 263 12.07 -1.43 -7.27
C VAL A 263 10.69 -1.49 -7.91
N ALA A 264 9.87 -0.47 -7.69
CA ALA A 264 8.50 -0.46 -8.21
C ALA A 264 7.97 0.95 -8.47
N ASN A 265 6.95 1.03 -9.28
CA ASN A 265 6.13 2.23 -9.40
C ASN A 265 5.40 2.56 -8.09
N ASP A 266 4.78 3.76 -7.99
CA ASP A 266 3.87 4.15 -6.90
C ASP A 266 2.63 3.24 -6.86
N THR A 267 2.78 2.05 -6.25
CA THR A 267 1.78 0.97 -6.16
C THR A 267 1.69 0.36 -4.76
N SER A 268 0.77 -0.60 -4.60
CA SER A 268 0.65 -1.37 -3.35
C SER A 268 1.87 -2.25 -3.03
N LEU A 269 2.68 -2.61 -4.03
CA LEU A 269 3.90 -3.40 -3.83
C LEU A 269 4.89 -2.69 -2.90
N VAL A 270 5.03 -1.36 -3.02
CA VAL A 270 5.86 -0.55 -2.09
C VAL A 270 5.39 -0.74 -0.66
N HIS A 271 4.07 -0.72 -0.43
CA HIS A 271 3.53 -0.89 0.93
C HIS A 271 3.62 -2.33 1.43
N LEU A 272 3.52 -3.34 0.54
CA LEU A 272 3.79 -4.75 0.88
C LEU A 272 5.23 -4.93 1.36
N ALA A 273 6.21 -4.48 0.56
CA ALA A 273 7.63 -4.58 0.90
C ALA A 273 7.95 -3.89 2.24
N GLU A 274 7.50 -2.65 2.40
CA GLU A 274 7.76 -1.87 3.61
C GLU A 274 7.11 -2.49 4.86
N ALA A 275 5.92 -3.11 4.73
CA ALA A 275 5.26 -3.81 5.83
C ALA A 275 6.00 -5.09 6.26
N MET A 276 6.82 -5.65 5.38
CA MET A 276 7.66 -6.82 5.64
C MET A 276 9.12 -6.46 5.98
N GLY A 277 9.44 -5.16 6.10
CA GLY A 277 10.78 -4.68 6.44
C GLY A 277 11.73 -4.57 5.25
N THR A 278 11.27 -4.77 4.02
CA THR A 278 12.10 -4.71 2.82
C THR A 278 12.12 -3.29 2.26
N PRO A 279 13.33 -2.68 2.14
CA PRO A 279 13.46 -1.34 1.59
C PRO A 279 13.05 -1.27 0.13
N SER A 280 12.44 -0.14 -0.26
CA SER A 280 11.94 0.08 -1.61
C SER A 280 12.55 1.31 -2.30
N LYS A 281 12.72 1.21 -3.63
CA LYS A 281 12.98 2.36 -4.52
C LYS A 281 11.70 2.62 -5.30
N ALA A 282 10.90 3.55 -4.78
CA ALA A 282 9.56 3.82 -5.29
C ALA A 282 9.58 4.96 -6.31
N ILE A 283 9.18 4.68 -7.55
CA ILE A 283 9.24 5.63 -8.67
C ILE A 283 7.92 6.40 -8.74
N PHE A 284 8.00 7.72 -8.53
CA PHE A 284 6.85 8.62 -8.50
C PHE A 284 6.90 9.62 -9.66
N GLY A 285 5.87 9.58 -10.50
CA GLY A 285 5.67 10.53 -11.60
C GLY A 285 4.63 11.60 -11.25
N PRO A 286 3.31 11.33 -11.45
CA PRO A 286 2.23 12.32 -11.37
C PRO A 286 1.87 12.73 -9.93
N THR A 287 2.28 11.97 -8.96
CA THR A 287 2.04 12.15 -7.53
C THR A 287 3.27 12.70 -6.81
N VAL A 288 3.11 13.18 -5.58
CA VAL A 288 4.19 13.79 -4.79
C VAL A 288 4.18 13.28 -3.36
N ARG A 289 5.35 13.37 -2.69
CA ARG A 289 5.54 12.94 -1.29
C ARG A 289 4.55 13.56 -0.31
N GLU A 290 4.09 14.79 -0.58
CA GLU A 290 3.14 15.52 0.27
C GLU A 290 1.78 14.80 0.37
N PHE A 291 1.47 13.91 -0.58
CA PHE A 291 0.29 13.06 -0.45
C PHE A 291 0.42 11.99 0.63
N GLY A 292 1.65 11.74 1.12
CA GLY A 292 1.92 10.90 2.27
C GLY A 292 2.04 9.41 1.97
N TYR A 293 2.22 9.02 0.72
CA TYR A 293 2.38 7.63 0.29
C TYR A 293 3.84 7.23 0.02
N ALA A 294 4.77 8.15 0.22
CA ALA A 294 6.19 7.85 0.06
C ALA A 294 6.65 6.71 0.97
N PRO A 295 7.65 5.93 0.56
CA PRO A 295 8.24 4.89 1.37
C PRO A 295 8.85 5.47 2.67
N PHE A 296 9.04 4.61 3.71
CA PHE A 296 9.35 5.09 5.06
C PHE A 296 10.53 4.40 5.74
N LEU A 297 10.95 3.23 5.27
CA LEU A 297 12.12 2.57 5.84
C LEU A 297 13.38 3.39 5.56
N ALA A 298 14.37 3.32 6.44
CA ALA A 298 15.58 4.16 6.37
C ALA A 298 16.35 4.03 5.04
N GLU A 299 16.43 2.82 4.50
CA GLU A 299 17.09 2.54 3.22
C GLU A 299 16.19 2.72 2.00
N SER A 300 14.90 2.99 2.22
CA SER A 300 13.97 3.27 1.13
C SER A 300 14.19 4.64 0.54
N LYS A 301 13.96 4.77 -0.77
CA LYS A 301 14.07 6.05 -1.47
C LYS A 301 12.87 6.29 -2.37
N LEU A 302 12.40 7.52 -2.33
CA LEU A 302 11.46 8.05 -3.32
C LEU A 302 12.28 8.53 -4.53
N MET A 303 12.10 7.84 -5.66
CA MET A 303 12.70 8.19 -6.94
C MET A 303 11.74 9.08 -7.71
N GLU A 304 12.09 10.34 -7.84
CA GLU A 304 11.24 11.35 -8.49
C GLU A 304 12.07 12.35 -9.28
N THR A 305 11.46 12.98 -10.26
CA THR A 305 12.10 14.01 -11.08
C THR A 305 12.65 15.16 -10.23
N SER A 306 13.83 15.63 -10.56
CA SER A 306 14.41 16.90 -10.03
C SER A 306 13.98 18.11 -10.84
N LEU A 307 13.29 17.92 -11.99
CA LEU A 307 12.86 19.02 -12.85
C LEU A 307 11.73 19.83 -12.19
N PRO A 308 11.75 21.17 -12.31
CA PRO A 308 10.72 22.03 -11.74
C PRO A 308 9.45 22.04 -12.63
N LEU A 309 8.70 20.96 -12.61
CA LEU A 309 7.52 20.77 -13.45
C LEU A 309 6.28 21.45 -12.87
N SER A 310 5.76 22.47 -13.54
CA SER A 310 4.53 23.17 -13.13
C SER A 310 3.27 22.31 -13.20
N CYS A 311 3.29 21.22 -13.98
CA CYS A 311 2.19 20.27 -14.07
C CYS A 311 2.14 19.25 -12.93
N ARG A 312 3.13 19.22 -12.02
CA ARG A 312 3.25 18.22 -10.95
C ARG A 312 2.93 18.83 -9.57
N PRO A 313 2.06 18.21 -8.74
CA PRO A 313 1.28 17.01 -9.05
C PRO A 313 0.14 17.29 -10.02
N CYS A 314 -0.12 16.40 -10.99
CA CYS A 314 -1.18 16.60 -11.98
C CYS A 314 -2.48 15.87 -11.64
N THR A 315 -2.43 14.89 -10.73
CA THR A 315 -3.55 14.03 -10.35
C THR A 315 -3.38 13.51 -8.91
N PRO A 316 -4.47 13.24 -8.19
CA PRO A 316 -4.36 12.69 -6.83
C PRO A 316 -3.96 11.21 -6.79
N ASN A 317 -4.08 10.47 -7.89
CA ASN A 317 -3.94 9.01 -7.93
C ASN A 317 -3.45 8.42 -9.27
N GLY A 318 -2.94 9.22 -10.19
CA GLY A 318 -2.45 8.74 -11.49
C GLY A 318 -3.50 8.60 -12.59
N LYS A 319 -4.78 8.93 -12.32
CA LYS A 319 -5.85 8.88 -13.34
C LYS A 319 -5.82 10.09 -14.24
N GLY A 320 -6.16 9.90 -15.52
CA GLY A 320 -6.32 10.94 -16.52
C GLY A 320 -5.24 10.88 -17.59
N LEU A 321 -5.01 12.00 -18.26
CA LEU A 321 -4.02 12.17 -19.33
C LEU A 321 -2.86 13.03 -18.85
N CYS A 322 -1.68 12.80 -19.42
CA CYS A 322 -0.53 13.66 -19.18
C CYS A 322 -0.83 15.08 -19.70
N LYS A 323 -0.54 16.09 -18.86
CA LYS A 323 -0.77 17.50 -19.19
C LYS A 323 0.49 18.19 -19.72
N ASN A 324 1.64 17.53 -19.64
CA ASN A 324 2.90 18.06 -20.15
C ASN A 324 2.98 17.83 -21.66
N PRO A 325 3.44 18.80 -22.47
CA PRO A 325 3.71 18.58 -23.90
C PRO A 325 4.66 17.42 -24.14
N GLU A 326 5.68 17.28 -23.32
CA GLU A 326 6.57 16.11 -23.28
C GLU A 326 5.92 15.05 -22.37
N THR A 327 5.27 14.08 -23.01
CA THR A 327 4.51 13.05 -22.31
C THR A 327 5.39 12.31 -21.30
N LEU A 328 4.90 12.21 -20.04
CA LEU A 328 5.56 11.51 -18.94
C LEU A 328 6.97 11.99 -18.57
N VAL A 329 7.37 13.20 -18.93
CA VAL A 329 8.70 13.76 -18.59
C VAL A 329 9.07 13.60 -17.11
N CYS A 330 8.09 13.62 -16.20
CA CYS A 330 8.32 13.39 -14.76
C CYS A 330 8.76 11.94 -14.44
N LEU A 331 8.47 10.97 -15.30
CA LEU A 331 8.93 9.60 -15.18
C LEU A 331 10.17 9.38 -16.06
N GLU A 332 10.17 9.89 -17.29
CA GLU A 332 11.30 9.81 -18.22
C GLU A 332 12.61 10.37 -17.63
N SER A 333 12.52 11.43 -16.85
CA SER A 333 13.69 12.06 -16.20
C SER A 333 14.23 11.28 -14.98
N VAL A 334 13.54 10.27 -14.51
CA VAL A 334 14.08 9.30 -13.55
C VAL A 334 14.76 8.21 -14.36
N THR A 335 16.10 8.25 -14.47
CA THR A 335 16.82 7.32 -15.33
C THR A 335 17.13 5.98 -14.63
N PRO A 336 17.35 4.88 -15.39
CA PRO A 336 17.77 3.61 -14.83
C PRO A 336 19.03 3.71 -13.96
N GLU A 337 20.00 4.55 -14.37
CA GLU A 337 21.25 4.77 -13.65
C GLU A 337 20.99 5.40 -12.28
N MET A 338 20.10 6.39 -12.20
CA MET A 338 19.71 7.01 -10.92
C MET A 338 19.10 5.97 -9.97
N VAL A 339 18.26 5.08 -10.48
CA VAL A 339 17.66 4.01 -9.69
C VAL A 339 18.71 3.00 -9.27
N PHE A 340 19.56 2.55 -10.18
CA PHE A 340 20.66 1.62 -9.91
C PHE A 340 21.62 2.18 -8.86
N GLU A 341 22.10 3.41 -9.01
CA GLU A 341 22.98 4.07 -8.04
C GLU A 341 22.34 4.18 -6.65
N SER A 342 21.00 4.35 -6.60
CA SER A 342 20.27 4.44 -5.35
C SER A 342 20.28 3.15 -4.53
N LEU A 343 20.56 2.00 -5.16
CA LEU A 343 20.67 0.69 -4.51
C LEU A 343 21.97 0.53 -3.72
N GLY A 344 22.98 1.37 -4.00
CA GLY A 344 24.20 1.45 -3.17
C GLY A 344 25.20 0.32 -3.38
N PHE A 345 25.15 -0.38 -4.52
CA PHE A 345 26.05 -1.51 -4.83
C PHE A 345 27.49 -1.09 -5.20
N ARG A 346 27.89 0.15 -4.91
CA ARG A 346 29.30 0.55 -5.07
C ARG A 346 30.10 -0.19 -4.01
N ASP A 347 30.99 -1.12 -4.44
CA ASP A 347 32.04 -1.78 -3.67
C ASP A 347 31.68 -3.08 -2.89
N GLU A 348 30.61 -3.80 -3.20
CA GLU A 348 30.58 -5.21 -2.78
C GLU A 348 31.32 -6.06 -3.84
N PRO A 349 32.41 -6.78 -3.47
CA PRO A 349 33.10 -7.66 -4.40
C PRO A 349 32.13 -8.76 -4.84
N SER A 350 32.11 -9.03 -6.16
CA SER A 350 31.37 -10.14 -6.76
C SER A 350 31.53 -11.40 -5.91
N HIS A 351 30.44 -11.89 -5.35
CA HIS A 351 30.41 -13.21 -4.73
C HIS A 351 30.63 -14.26 -5.84
N SER A 352 31.90 -14.63 -5.99
CA SER A 352 32.36 -15.76 -6.83
C SER A 352 32.06 -17.09 -6.13
#